data_5e8a9228033059a44e606902b9eb7a50
#
_entry.id   5e8a9228033059a44e606902b9eb7a50
#
_cell.length_a   1.000
_cell.length_b   1.000
_cell.length_c   1.000
_cell.angle_alpha   90.00
_cell.angle_beta   90.00
_cell.angle_gamma   90.00
#
_symmetry.space_group_name_H-M   'P 1'
#
loop_
_entity.id
_entity.type
_entity.pdbx_description
1 polymer ?
#
loop_
_entity_poly.entity_id
_entity_poly.type
_entity_poly.pdbx_seq_one_letter_code
_entity_poly.pdbx_strand_id
1 'polypeptide(L)'
;MATGPVALITGGARRIGAEIVRGLHQRQCRVIVHYHRSAADAEALVAELNQRRADSAMALPADLNDPHAVRDLADRALDAFGTLQVLVNNASSFYPTPLALATDQDWDALMHSNLRAPFLLSQRLAGALADTGTGAIVNLVDVYAEKPLLNHSLYCMAKAGLATMTRGLARELGPAVRVNGVAPGAILWPEPLSSENGQDQQATIVDATALGRAGSPGDIAGAVAWLALDAPYVTGQILAVDGGRSLSFPGG
;
A
#
# COMPACT_ATOMS: atom_id res chain seq x y z
N MET A 1 11.55 -19.62 18.15
CA MET A 1 11.51 -18.39 17.34
C MET A 1 10.32 -18.48 16.39
N ALA A 2 9.60 -17.40 16.17
CA ALA A 2 8.49 -17.38 15.20
C ALA A 2 9.02 -17.67 13.78
N THR A 3 8.50 -18.70 13.11
CA THR A 3 9.05 -19.25 11.86
C THR A 3 8.26 -18.85 10.60
N GLY A 4 7.38 -17.85 10.65
CA GLY A 4 6.55 -17.42 9.53
C GLY A 4 7.27 -16.49 8.54
N PRO A 5 6.67 -16.24 7.34
CA PRO A 5 7.17 -15.27 6.37
C PRO A 5 7.37 -13.88 6.99
N VAL A 6 8.33 -13.11 6.50
CA VAL A 6 8.55 -11.72 6.94
C VAL A 6 7.96 -10.75 5.91
N ALA A 7 7.21 -9.77 6.39
CA ALA A 7 6.58 -8.75 5.55
C ALA A 7 6.97 -7.34 6.00
N LEU A 8 7.43 -6.49 5.08
CA LEU A 8 7.56 -5.05 5.28
C LEU A 8 6.33 -4.34 4.73
N ILE A 9 5.67 -3.52 5.55
CA ILE A 9 4.50 -2.73 5.16
C ILE A 9 4.80 -1.24 5.32
N THR A 10 4.90 -0.51 4.22
CA THR A 10 5.10 0.94 4.28
C THR A 10 3.82 1.66 4.71
N GLY A 11 3.93 2.68 5.58
CA GLY A 11 2.78 3.36 6.15
C GLY A 11 1.86 2.42 6.94
N GLY A 12 2.46 1.42 7.61
CA GLY A 12 1.76 0.34 8.30
C GLY A 12 1.14 0.71 9.66
N ALA A 13 1.39 1.93 10.18
CA ALA A 13 1.00 2.28 11.54
C ALA A 13 -0.50 2.61 11.72
N ARG A 14 -1.19 3.04 10.66
CA ARG A 14 -2.55 3.59 10.74
C ARG A 14 -3.43 3.14 9.57
N ARG A 15 -4.75 3.28 9.73
CA ARG A 15 -5.75 3.15 8.65
C ARG A 15 -5.63 1.81 7.91
N ILE A 16 -5.64 1.82 6.58
CA ILE A 16 -5.51 0.63 5.72
C ILE A 16 -4.22 -0.15 6.04
N GLY A 17 -3.09 0.57 6.22
CA GLY A 17 -1.81 -0.05 6.52
C GLY A 17 -1.82 -0.87 7.81
N ALA A 18 -2.43 -0.35 8.88
CA ALA A 18 -2.53 -1.09 10.14
C ALA A 18 -3.37 -2.37 10.00
N GLU A 19 -4.43 -2.33 9.18
CA GLU A 19 -5.24 -3.52 8.94
C GLU A 19 -4.52 -4.55 8.07
N ILE A 20 -3.74 -4.12 7.08
CA ILE A 20 -2.84 -5.01 6.32
C ILE A 20 -1.83 -5.68 7.26
N VAL A 21 -1.22 -4.91 8.16
CA VAL A 21 -0.29 -5.44 9.18
C VAL A 21 -0.96 -6.50 10.04
N ARG A 22 -2.17 -6.23 10.59
CA ARG A 22 -2.93 -7.20 11.38
C ARG A 22 -3.28 -8.44 10.58
N GLY A 23 -3.76 -8.25 9.34
CA GLY A 23 -4.15 -9.35 8.45
C GLY A 23 -2.98 -10.29 8.13
N LEU A 24 -1.81 -9.75 7.80
CA LEU A 24 -0.60 -10.54 7.55
C LEU A 24 -0.08 -11.22 8.85
N HIS A 25 -0.14 -10.52 9.98
CA HIS A 25 0.26 -11.10 11.26
C HIS A 25 -0.64 -12.28 11.68
N GLN A 26 -1.97 -12.18 11.48
CA GLN A 26 -2.91 -13.29 11.68
C GLN A 26 -2.60 -14.49 10.78
N ARG A 27 -2.06 -14.25 9.58
CA ARG A 27 -1.58 -15.27 8.64
C ARG A 27 -0.15 -15.75 8.96
N GLN A 28 0.28 -15.60 10.21
CA GLN A 28 1.57 -16.04 10.75
C GLN A 28 2.79 -15.30 10.19
N CYS A 29 2.65 -14.21 9.45
CA CYS A 29 3.80 -13.39 9.07
C CYS A 29 4.39 -12.69 10.29
N ARG A 30 5.72 -12.56 10.32
CA ARG A 30 6.39 -11.53 11.12
C ARG A 30 6.32 -10.22 10.34
N VAL A 31 5.98 -9.11 11.00
CA VAL A 31 5.69 -7.86 10.31
C VAL A 31 6.62 -6.74 10.72
N ILE A 32 7.09 -6.00 9.73
CA ILE A 32 7.88 -4.77 9.90
C ILE A 32 6.96 -3.62 9.54
N VAL A 33 6.62 -2.82 10.54
CA VAL A 33 5.69 -1.68 10.44
C VAL A 33 6.50 -0.42 10.15
N HIS A 34 6.55 0.01 8.88
CA HIS A 34 7.17 1.29 8.59
C HIS A 34 6.20 2.43 8.88
N TYR A 35 6.75 3.50 9.47
CA TYR A 35 6.06 4.78 9.71
C TYR A 35 6.97 5.98 9.44
N HIS A 36 6.40 7.17 9.24
CA HIS A 36 7.16 8.43 9.18
C HIS A 36 6.99 9.23 10.47
N ARG A 37 5.77 9.73 10.76
CA ARG A 37 5.49 10.60 11.91
C ARG A 37 4.61 9.94 12.98
N SER A 38 4.06 8.78 12.72
CA SER A 38 3.09 8.09 13.59
C SER A 38 3.80 7.09 14.52
N ALA A 39 4.81 7.54 15.28
CA ALA A 39 5.60 6.67 16.15
C ALA A 39 4.73 5.98 17.22
N ALA A 40 3.91 6.74 17.94
CA ALA A 40 3.05 6.20 18.99
C ALA A 40 2.07 5.13 18.47
N ASP A 41 1.46 5.35 17.28
CA ASP A 41 0.57 4.36 16.66
C ASP A 41 1.32 3.10 16.25
N ALA A 42 2.53 3.25 15.69
CA ALA A 42 3.37 2.13 15.27
C ALA A 42 3.82 1.28 16.46
N GLU A 43 4.27 1.91 17.53
CA GLU A 43 4.69 1.27 18.77
C GLU A 43 3.53 0.55 19.46
N ALA A 44 2.36 1.19 19.54
CA ALA A 44 1.14 0.58 20.09
C ALA A 44 0.72 -0.66 19.30
N LEU A 45 0.74 -0.58 17.95
CA LEU A 45 0.42 -1.71 17.10
C LEU A 45 1.43 -2.86 17.27
N VAL A 46 2.72 -2.56 17.31
CA VAL A 46 3.78 -3.56 17.53
C VAL A 46 3.62 -4.22 18.90
N ALA A 47 3.33 -3.45 19.95
CA ALA A 47 3.07 -3.99 21.28
C ALA A 47 1.86 -4.93 21.29
N GLU A 48 0.73 -4.52 20.67
CA GLU A 48 -0.47 -5.36 20.48
C GLU A 48 -0.12 -6.71 19.83
N LEU A 49 0.66 -6.68 18.73
CA LEU A 49 0.99 -7.88 17.97
C LEU A 49 1.97 -8.79 18.71
N ASN A 50 2.96 -8.23 19.41
CA ASN A 50 3.91 -8.99 20.19
C ASN A 50 3.31 -9.59 21.47
N GLN A 51 2.22 -9.02 22.02
CA GLN A 51 1.44 -9.68 23.07
C GLN A 51 0.74 -10.95 22.57
N ARG A 52 0.32 -10.97 21.30
CA ARG A 52 -0.32 -12.15 20.69
C ARG A 52 0.71 -13.22 20.31
N ARG A 53 1.88 -12.80 19.84
CA ARG A 53 2.99 -13.66 19.43
C ARG A 53 4.30 -12.91 19.60
N ALA A 54 5.11 -13.35 20.56
CA ALA A 54 6.37 -12.71 20.89
C ALA A 54 7.33 -12.64 19.67
N ASP A 55 8.10 -11.57 19.57
CA ASP A 55 9.13 -11.34 18.56
C ASP A 55 8.62 -11.45 17.11
N SER A 56 7.38 -11.04 16.88
CA SER A 56 6.70 -11.16 15.57
C SER A 56 6.42 -9.84 14.89
N ALA A 57 6.65 -8.72 15.55
CA ALA A 57 6.44 -7.38 14.99
C ALA A 57 7.51 -6.41 15.46
N MET A 58 7.92 -5.50 14.56
CA MET A 58 8.78 -4.36 14.91
C MET A 58 8.41 -3.13 14.09
N ALA A 59 8.80 -1.94 14.57
CA ALA A 59 8.56 -0.68 13.91
C ALA A 59 9.87 -0.07 13.40
N LEU A 60 9.85 0.47 12.18
CA LEU A 60 10.99 1.16 11.57
C LEU A 60 10.56 2.54 11.02
N PRO A 61 11.18 3.63 11.47
CA PRO A 61 10.93 4.96 10.91
C PRO A 61 11.72 5.20 9.61
N ALA A 62 11.10 5.91 8.67
CA ALA A 62 11.79 6.53 7.53
C ALA A 62 10.95 7.66 6.92
N ASP A 63 11.60 8.64 6.28
CA ASP A 63 10.93 9.57 5.37
C ASP A 63 11.03 9.03 3.93
N LEU A 64 9.91 8.65 3.34
CA LEU A 64 9.88 8.14 1.97
C LEU A 64 10.12 9.20 0.89
N ASN A 65 10.17 10.48 1.26
CA ASN A 65 10.61 11.54 0.35
C ASN A 65 12.14 11.62 0.23
N ASP A 66 12.87 11.05 1.19
CA ASP A 66 14.33 10.97 1.15
C ASP A 66 14.79 9.62 0.58
N PRO A 67 15.42 9.60 -0.62
CA PRO A 67 15.92 8.36 -1.22
C PRO A 67 16.99 7.63 -0.39
N HIS A 68 17.73 8.34 0.45
CA HIS A 68 18.71 7.72 1.35
C HIS A 68 18.02 7.01 2.50
N ALA A 69 17.01 7.64 3.12
CA ALA A 69 16.21 7.02 4.17
C ALA A 69 15.43 5.80 3.66
N VAL A 70 14.98 5.82 2.39
CA VAL A 70 14.32 4.66 1.75
C VAL A 70 15.27 3.47 1.63
N ARG A 71 16.52 3.69 1.21
CA ARG A 71 17.52 2.62 1.11
C ARG A 71 17.92 2.08 2.48
N ASP A 72 18.14 2.96 3.45
CA ASP A 72 18.40 2.59 4.85
C ASP A 72 17.25 1.76 5.43
N LEU A 73 16.00 2.14 5.17
CA LEU A 73 14.84 1.36 5.57
C LEU A 73 14.88 -0.06 5.01
N ALA A 74 15.24 -0.23 3.73
CA ALA A 74 15.34 -1.54 3.11
C ALA A 74 16.42 -2.40 3.78
N ASP A 75 17.60 -1.83 4.05
CA ASP A 75 18.70 -2.54 4.70
C ASP A 75 18.33 -2.95 6.12
N ARG A 76 17.77 -2.04 6.92
CA ARG A 76 17.28 -2.34 8.28
C ARG A 76 16.14 -3.37 8.28
N ALA A 77 15.30 -3.39 7.26
CA ALA A 77 14.24 -4.39 7.16
C ALA A 77 14.80 -5.81 6.91
N LEU A 78 15.89 -5.92 6.15
CA LEU A 78 16.60 -7.20 5.96
C LEU A 78 17.28 -7.68 7.25
N ASP A 79 17.91 -6.76 7.99
CA ASP A 79 18.58 -7.07 9.25
C ASP A 79 17.60 -7.47 10.35
N ALA A 80 16.38 -6.94 10.32
CA ALA A 80 15.37 -7.07 11.35
C ALA A 80 15.05 -8.53 11.73
N PHE A 81 14.85 -9.37 10.71
CA PHE A 81 14.52 -10.78 10.88
C PHE A 81 15.39 -11.72 10.02
N GLY A 82 16.42 -11.19 9.38
CA GLY A 82 17.37 -11.93 8.54
C GLY A 82 16.82 -12.44 7.21
N THR A 83 15.58 -12.11 6.86
CA THR A 83 14.91 -12.52 5.61
C THR A 83 13.72 -11.61 5.31
N LEU A 84 13.28 -11.56 4.06
CA LEU A 84 12.08 -10.83 3.67
C LEU A 84 11.37 -11.55 2.51
N GLN A 85 10.11 -11.94 2.71
CA GLN A 85 9.28 -12.61 1.70
C GLN A 85 8.26 -11.68 1.04
N VAL A 86 7.80 -10.65 1.75
CA VAL A 86 6.71 -9.78 1.28
C VAL A 86 7.08 -8.31 1.45
N LEU A 87 6.94 -7.54 0.37
CA LEU A 87 6.95 -6.08 0.41
C LEU A 87 5.55 -5.57 0.08
N VAL A 88 4.96 -4.76 0.98
CA VAL A 88 3.71 -4.05 0.72
C VAL A 88 3.98 -2.55 0.65
N ASN A 89 3.94 -1.99 -0.55
CA ASN A 89 4.04 -0.55 -0.78
C ASN A 89 2.66 0.10 -0.58
N ASN A 90 2.34 0.42 0.68
CA ASN A 90 1.05 1.00 1.07
C ASN A 90 1.13 2.51 1.37
N ALA A 91 2.27 3.03 1.81
CA ALA A 91 2.41 4.46 2.10
C ALA A 91 2.01 5.33 0.91
N SER A 92 1.27 6.40 1.16
CA SER A 92 0.77 7.30 0.13
C SER A 92 0.54 8.69 0.70
N SER A 93 0.90 9.72 -0.07
CA SER A 93 0.43 11.09 0.12
C SER A 93 -0.71 11.35 -0.84
N PHE A 94 -1.79 11.96 -0.35
CA PHE A 94 -2.99 12.27 -1.12
C PHE A 94 -3.54 13.63 -0.71
N TYR A 95 -3.53 14.58 -1.61
CA TYR A 95 -4.12 15.91 -1.45
C TYR A 95 -4.36 16.57 -2.81
N PRO A 96 -5.29 17.54 -2.91
CA PRO A 96 -5.59 18.20 -4.17
C PRO A 96 -4.43 19.10 -4.63
N THR A 97 -4.16 19.03 -5.95
CA THR A 97 -3.16 19.86 -6.65
C THR A 97 -3.80 20.43 -7.92
N PRO A 98 -4.67 21.47 -7.79
CA PRO A 98 -5.26 22.12 -8.95
C PRO A 98 -4.15 22.60 -9.91
N LEU A 99 -4.31 22.38 -11.21
CA LEU A 99 -3.24 22.61 -12.22
C LEU A 99 -2.61 24.00 -12.13
N ALA A 100 -3.41 25.04 -11.91
CA ALA A 100 -2.91 26.41 -11.82
C ALA A 100 -2.13 26.73 -10.54
N LEU A 101 -2.18 25.87 -9.50
CA LEU A 101 -1.59 26.08 -8.18
C LEU A 101 -0.54 25.03 -7.83
N ALA A 102 -0.40 23.98 -8.63
CA ALA A 102 0.56 22.91 -8.39
C ALA A 102 1.99 23.43 -8.47
N THR A 103 2.81 23.03 -7.50
CA THR A 103 4.22 23.45 -7.35
C THR A 103 5.18 22.29 -7.62
N ASP A 104 6.46 22.59 -7.83
CA ASP A 104 7.52 21.57 -7.90
C ASP A 104 7.62 20.76 -6.60
N GLN A 105 7.34 21.40 -5.45
CA GLN A 105 7.31 20.72 -4.16
C GLN A 105 6.17 19.69 -4.07
N ASP A 106 4.99 20.01 -4.63
CA ASP A 106 3.87 19.06 -4.71
C ASP A 106 4.22 17.89 -5.63
N TRP A 107 4.86 18.20 -6.77
CA TRP A 107 5.37 17.18 -7.68
C TRP A 107 6.30 16.22 -6.95
N ASP A 108 7.33 16.74 -6.31
CA ASP A 108 8.33 15.92 -5.61
C ASP A 108 7.68 15.09 -4.49
N ALA A 109 6.85 15.68 -3.65
CA ALA A 109 6.21 15.00 -2.53
C ALA A 109 5.30 13.85 -3.00
N LEU A 110 4.47 14.09 -4.02
CA LEU A 110 3.53 13.08 -4.54
C LEU A 110 4.24 11.99 -5.35
N MET A 111 5.21 12.36 -6.19
CA MET A 111 5.98 11.38 -6.96
C MET A 111 6.92 10.56 -6.09
N HIS A 112 7.57 11.17 -5.10
CA HIS A 112 8.50 10.45 -4.23
C HIS A 112 7.77 9.41 -3.38
N SER A 113 6.72 9.81 -2.66
CA SER A 113 6.01 8.91 -1.75
C SER A 113 5.22 7.81 -2.48
N ASN A 114 4.58 8.13 -3.62
CA ASN A 114 3.67 7.22 -4.31
C ASN A 114 4.31 6.34 -5.40
N LEU A 115 5.48 6.73 -5.93
CA LEU A 115 6.10 6.03 -7.04
C LEU A 115 7.60 5.74 -6.81
N ARG A 116 8.41 6.77 -6.50
CA ARG A 116 9.85 6.62 -6.38
C ARG A 116 10.26 5.72 -5.21
N ALA A 117 9.66 5.91 -4.03
CA ALA A 117 9.97 5.09 -2.86
C ALA A 117 9.57 3.61 -3.07
N PRO A 118 8.37 3.27 -3.58
CA PRO A 118 8.04 1.91 -4.01
C PRO A 118 9.06 1.31 -4.97
N PHE A 119 9.54 2.08 -5.96
CA PHE A 119 10.56 1.62 -6.90
C PHE A 119 11.89 1.30 -6.20
N LEU A 120 12.40 2.22 -5.38
CA LEU A 120 13.67 2.06 -4.67
C LEU A 120 13.64 0.89 -3.66
N LEU A 121 12.54 0.71 -2.93
CA LEU A 121 12.34 -0.44 -2.04
C LEU A 121 12.32 -1.75 -2.85
N SER A 122 11.54 -1.79 -3.93
CA SER A 122 11.47 -2.98 -4.79
C SER A 122 12.84 -3.33 -5.37
N GLN A 123 13.59 -2.34 -5.86
CA GLN A 123 14.94 -2.50 -6.40
C GLN A 123 15.91 -3.05 -5.34
N ARG A 124 15.93 -2.44 -4.14
CA ARG A 124 16.88 -2.81 -3.08
C ARG A 124 16.58 -4.19 -2.49
N LEU A 125 15.31 -4.58 -2.42
CA LEU A 125 14.85 -5.82 -1.80
C LEU A 125 14.69 -6.98 -2.79
N ALA A 126 14.79 -6.74 -4.10
CA ALA A 126 14.53 -7.75 -5.14
C ALA A 126 15.33 -9.04 -4.95
N GLY A 127 16.63 -8.95 -4.65
CA GLY A 127 17.49 -10.11 -4.41
C GLY A 127 17.03 -10.93 -3.21
N ALA A 128 16.80 -10.29 -2.07
CA ALA A 128 16.37 -10.98 -0.85
C ALA A 128 14.99 -11.62 -1.01
N LEU A 129 14.06 -10.96 -1.72
CA LEU A 129 12.75 -11.53 -2.05
C LEU A 129 12.91 -12.78 -2.95
N ALA A 130 13.78 -12.72 -3.96
CA ALA A 130 14.04 -13.84 -4.87
C ALA A 130 14.67 -15.04 -4.14
N ASP A 131 15.60 -14.82 -3.23
CA ASP A 131 16.29 -15.87 -2.48
C ASP A 131 15.34 -16.73 -1.62
N THR A 132 14.15 -16.23 -1.32
CA THR A 132 13.15 -16.99 -0.57
C THR A 132 12.40 -18.03 -1.39
N GLY A 133 12.41 -17.93 -2.71
CA GLY A 133 11.64 -18.77 -3.64
C GLY A 133 10.11 -18.52 -3.61
N THR A 134 9.63 -17.62 -2.73
CA THR A 134 8.20 -17.28 -2.57
C THR A 134 7.97 -15.78 -2.51
N GLY A 135 8.90 -14.98 -3.00
CA GLY A 135 8.88 -13.52 -2.93
C GLY A 135 7.62 -12.90 -3.53
N ALA A 136 7.06 -11.89 -2.86
CA ALA A 136 5.91 -11.15 -3.35
C ALA A 136 6.02 -9.65 -3.06
N ILE A 137 5.67 -8.83 -4.05
CA ILE A 137 5.48 -7.39 -3.90
C ILE A 137 4.01 -7.07 -4.17
N VAL A 138 3.37 -6.33 -3.26
CA VAL A 138 2.00 -5.83 -3.45
C VAL A 138 2.00 -4.32 -3.35
N ASN A 139 1.62 -3.65 -4.42
CA ASN A 139 1.55 -2.21 -4.51
C ASN A 139 0.12 -1.69 -4.29
N LEU A 140 -0.10 -0.77 -3.34
CA LEU A 140 -1.37 -0.08 -3.19
C LEU A 140 -1.46 1.01 -4.27
N VAL A 141 -2.10 0.66 -5.38
CA VAL A 141 -2.44 1.56 -6.48
C VAL A 141 -3.63 2.44 -6.07
N ASP A 142 -4.56 2.67 -6.95
CA ASP A 142 -5.84 3.35 -6.73
C ASP A 142 -6.68 3.23 -8.01
N VAL A 143 -8.00 3.22 -7.91
CA VAL A 143 -8.88 3.29 -9.08
C VAL A 143 -8.66 4.58 -9.89
N TYR A 144 -8.16 5.62 -9.25
CA TYR A 144 -7.79 6.89 -9.89
C TYR A 144 -6.54 6.81 -10.78
N ALA A 145 -5.83 5.69 -10.82
CA ALA A 145 -4.80 5.41 -11.80
C ALA A 145 -5.36 5.30 -13.24
N GLU A 146 -6.61 4.84 -13.37
CA GLU A 146 -7.29 4.66 -14.66
C GLU A 146 -8.41 5.68 -14.88
N LYS A 147 -9.04 6.18 -13.81
CA LYS A 147 -10.11 7.19 -13.84
C LYS A 147 -9.69 8.43 -13.03
N PRO A 148 -8.91 9.36 -13.63
CA PRO A 148 -8.30 10.46 -12.89
C PRO A 148 -9.32 11.33 -12.15
N LEU A 149 -9.00 11.65 -10.89
CA LEU A 149 -9.79 12.52 -10.04
C LEU A 149 -9.49 13.99 -10.35
N LEU A 150 -10.54 14.81 -10.43
CA LEU A 150 -10.42 16.26 -10.64
C LEU A 150 -9.52 16.88 -9.55
N ASN A 151 -8.66 17.81 -9.94
CA ASN A 151 -7.69 18.51 -9.08
C ASN A 151 -6.63 17.60 -8.41
N HIS A 152 -6.43 16.36 -8.89
CA HIS A 152 -5.45 15.43 -8.32
C HIS A 152 -4.51 14.84 -9.39
N SER A 153 -4.19 15.62 -10.43
CA SER A 153 -3.43 15.10 -11.59
C SER A 153 -2.08 14.51 -11.20
N LEU A 154 -1.32 15.14 -10.28
CA LEU A 154 -0.02 14.64 -9.84
C LEU A 154 -0.14 13.28 -9.13
N TYR A 155 -1.12 13.15 -8.24
CA TYR A 155 -1.41 11.89 -7.57
C TYR A 155 -1.81 10.79 -8.56
N CYS A 156 -2.73 11.09 -9.49
CA CYS A 156 -3.19 10.14 -10.49
C CYS A 156 -2.05 9.68 -11.41
N MET A 157 -1.15 10.59 -11.83
CA MET A 157 0.05 10.24 -12.60
C MET A 157 0.98 9.31 -11.81
N ALA A 158 1.22 9.58 -10.52
CA ALA A 158 2.04 8.73 -9.68
C ALA A 158 1.43 7.32 -9.52
N LYS A 159 0.10 7.23 -9.34
CA LYS A 159 -0.60 5.94 -9.24
C LYS A 159 -0.67 5.18 -10.56
N ALA A 160 -0.81 5.88 -11.70
CA ALA A 160 -0.71 5.28 -13.02
C ALA A 160 0.72 4.75 -13.29
N GLY A 161 1.75 5.54 -12.90
CA GLY A 161 3.13 5.10 -12.92
C GLY A 161 3.37 3.86 -12.06
N LEU A 162 2.79 3.79 -10.85
CA LEU A 162 2.87 2.64 -9.97
C LEU A 162 2.20 1.39 -10.57
N ALA A 163 1.06 1.55 -11.26
CA ALA A 163 0.42 0.45 -11.98
C ALA A 163 1.29 -0.09 -13.13
N THR A 164 1.93 0.81 -13.89
CA THR A 164 2.87 0.45 -14.95
C THR A 164 4.12 -0.23 -14.38
N MET A 165 4.69 0.31 -13.29
CA MET A 165 5.83 -0.28 -12.56
C MET A 165 5.49 -1.69 -12.07
N THR A 166 4.29 -1.92 -11.55
CA THR A 166 3.82 -3.24 -11.10
C THR A 166 3.91 -4.27 -12.23
N ARG A 167 3.42 -3.92 -13.42
CA ARG A 167 3.46 -4.81 -14.60
C ARG A 167 4.88 -5.03 -15.13
N GLY A 168 5.71 -3.97 -15.14
CA GLY A 168 7.12 -4.05 -15.55
C GLY A 168 7.92 -4.97 -14.64
N LEU A 169 7.87 -4.71 -13.32
CA LEU A 169 8.60 -5.51 -12.34
C LEU A 169 8.12 -6.96 -12.27
N ALA A 170 6.83 -7.23 -12.54
CA ALA A 170 6.32 -8.60 -12.64
C ALA A 170 7.04 -9.43 -13.73
N ARG A 171 7.43 -8.79 -14.84
CA ARG A 171 8.20 -9.43 -15.91
C ARG A 171 9.69 -9.52 -15.59
N GLU A 172 10.25 -8.48 -14.98
CA GLU A 172 11.68 -8.40 -14.69
C GLU A 172 12.09 -9.33 -13.54
N LEU A 173 11.24 -9.49 -12.52
CA LEU A 173 11.53 -10.27 -11.31
C LEU A 173 10.99 -11.71 -11.37
N GLY A 174 10.15 -12.03 -12.34
CA GLY A 174 9.68 -13.39 -12.54
C GLY A 174 10.80 -14.30 -13.06
N PRO A 175 10.78 -15.61 -12.71
CA PRO A 175 9.77 -16.32 -11.92
C PRO A 175 9.98 -16.23 -10.39
N ALA A 176 11.04 -15.59 -9.92
CA ALA A 176 11.45 -15.63 -8.50
C ALA A 176 10.56 -14.78 -7.59
N VAL A 177 10.01 -13.66 -8.10
CA VAL A 177 9.17 -12.75 -7.31
C VAL A 177 7.90 -12.40 -8.09
N ARG A 178 6.75 -12.52 -7.44
CA ARG A 178 5.46 -12.06 -7.98
C ARG A 178 5.25 -10.59 -7.61
N VAL A 179 4.76 -9.79 -8.55
CA VAL A 179 4.47 -8.38 -8.31
C VAL A 179 3.05 -8.07 -8.77
N ASN A 180 2.19 -7.66 -7.84
CA ASN A 180 0.79 -7.33 -8.12
C ASN A 180 0.40 -6.00 -7.47
N GLY A 181 -0.75 -5.48 -7.85
CA GLY A 181 -1.34 -4.28 -7.27
C GLY A 181 -2.75 -4.53 -6.73
N VAL A 182 -3.11 -3.75 -5.73
CA VAL A 182 -4.50 -3.57 -5.29
C VAL A 182 -4.88 -2.13 -5.58
N ALA A 183 -6.04 -1.92 -6.20
CA ALA A 183 -6.61 -0.60 -6.48
C ALA A 183 -7.86 -0.40 -5.62
N PRO A 184 -7.75 0.28 -4.46
CA PRO A 184 -8.88 0.57 -3.61
C PRO A 184 -9.86 1.55 -4.27
N GLY A 185 -11.16 1.36 -3.98
CA GLY A 185 -12.19 2.36 -4.21
C GLY A 185 -12.39 3.26 -2.97
N ALA A 186 -13.65 3.58 -2.65
CA ALA A 186 -14.00 4.35 -1.47
C ALA A 186 -13.92 3.47 -0.21
N ILE A 187 -12.84 3.58 0.54
CA ILE A 187 -12.57 2.77 1.75
C ILE A 187 -12.66 3.62 3.02
N LEU A 188 -11.93 4.73 3.05
CA LEU A 188 -11.88 5.66 4.16
C LEU A 188 -12.08 7.08 3.63
N TRP A 189 -12.95 7.83 4.28
CA TRP A 189 -13.22 9.19 3.88
C TRP A 189 -12.06 10.12 4.27
N PRO A 190 -11.64 11.03 3.36
CA PRO A 190 -10.79 12.16 3.73
C PRO A 190 -11.47 13.03 4.80
N GLU A 191 -10.70 13.73 5.64
CA GLU A 191 -11.25 14.57 6.71
C GLU A 191 -12.38 15.54 6.28
N PRO A 192 -12.27 16.23 5.10
CA PRO A 192 -13.37 17.10 4.65
C PRO A 192 -14.67 16.35 4.37
N LEU A 193 -14.59 15.08 3.93
CA LEU A 193 -15.75 14.24 3.68
C LEU A 193 -16.24 13.50 4.93
N SER A 194 -15.46 13.45 5.99
CA SER A 194 -15.84 12.83 7.27
C SER A 194 -16.72 13.76 8.14
N SER A 195 -16.89 15.03 7.75
CA SER A 195 -17.77 16.00 8.42
C SER A 195 -19.24 15.81 8.02
N GLU A 196 -20.16 16.37 8.81
CA GLU A 196 -21.59 16.37 8.49
C GLU A 196 -21.88 16.96 7.09
N ASN A 197 -21.13 17.98 6.67
CA ASN A 197 -21.24 18.58 5.33
C ASN A 197 -20.77 17.68 4.18
N GLY A 198 -20.07 16.58 4.47
CA GLY A 198 -19.60 15.61 3.49
C GLY A 198 -20.55 14.44 3.25
N GLN A 199 -21.65 14.32 4.01
CA GLN A 199 -22.56 13.16 3.96
C GLN A 199 -23.22 12.99 2.59
N ASP A 200 -23.63 14.07 1.93
CA ASP A 200 -24.23 14.02 0.59
C ASP A 200 -23.24 13.50 -0.46
N GLN A 201 -21.96 13.91 -0.33
CA GLN A 201 -20.92 13.41 -1.22
C GLN A 201 -20.59 11.95 -0.95
N GLN A 202 -20.60 11.53 0.32
CA GLN A 202 -20.46 10.12 0.69
C GLN A 202 -21.60 9.29 0.10
N ALA A 203 -22.85 9.73 0.25
CA ALA A 203 -24.02 9.06 -0.33
C ALA A 203 -23.86 8.90 -1.85
N THR A 204 -23.51 9.98 -2.56
CA THR A 204 -23.27 9.95 -4.02
C THR A 204 -22.18 8.92 -4.39
N ILE A 205 -21.13 8.82 -3.63
CA ILE A 205 -20.04 7.85 -3.88
C ILE A 205 -20.52 6.42 -3.61
N VAL A 206 -21.33 6.20 -2.56
CA VAL A 206 -21.91 4.89 -2.23
C VAL A 206 -22.92 4.46 -3.30
N ASP A 207 -23.79 5.36 -3.75
CA ASP A 207 -24.77 5.09 -4.79
C ASP A 207 -24.13 4.72 -6.13
N ALA A 208 -22.95 5.29 -6.42
CA ALA A 208 -22.13 4.91 -7.58
C ALA A 208 -21.36 3.58 -7.40
N THR A 209 -21.53 2.89 -6.28
CA THR A 209 -20.83 1.63 -5.97
C THR A 209 -21.82 0.47 -6.15
N ALA A 210 -21.54 -0.48 -7.04
CA ALA A 210 -22.44 -1.59 -7.35
C ALA A 210 -22.83 -2.44 -6.12
N LEU A 211 -21.93 -2.54 -5.12
CA LEU A 211 -22.23 -3.22 -3.85
C LEU A 211 -23.00 -2.36 -2.83
N GLY A 212 -23.35 -1.10 -3.17
CA GLY A 212 -24.18 -0.21 -2.34
C GLY A 212 -23.59 0.13 -0.97
N ARG A 213 -22.27 0.04 -0.81
CA ARG A 213 -21.56 0.41 0.44
C ARG A 213 -20.15 0.91 0.16
N ALA A 214 -19.62 1.68 1.09
CA ALA A 214 -18.17 1.88 1.15
C ALA A 214 -17.47 0.57 1.52
N GLY A 215 -16.25 0.38 1.04
CA GLY A 215 -15.40 -0.69 1.50
C GLY A 215 -14.85 -0.42 2.91
N SER A 216 -14.23 -1.42 3.49
CA SER A 216 -13.51 -1.34 4.76
C SER A 216 -12.00 -1.55 4.57
N PRO A 217 -11.15 -1.12 5.50
CA PRO A 217 -9.73 -1.50 5.49
C PRO A 217 -9.51 -3.01 5.43
N GLY A 218 -10.42 -3.81 6.01
CA GLY A 218 -10.38 -5.28 5.96
C GLY A 218 -10.57 -5.85 4.55
N ASP A 219 -11.42 -5.22 3.71
CA ASP A 219 -11.59 -5.64 2.31
C ASP A 219 -10.25 -5.52 1.55
N ILE A 220 -9.48 -4.45 1.81
CA ILE A 220 -8.16 -4.25 1.21
C ILE A 220 -7.12 -5.21 1.81
N ALA A 221 -7.09 -5.37 3.12
CA ALA A 221 -6.15 -6.25 3.80
C ALA A 221 -6.30 -7.70 3.36
N GLY A 222 -7.54 -8.17 3.15
CA GLY A 222 -7.83 -9.50 2.61
C GLY A 222 -7.26 -9.71 1.21
N ALA A 223 -7.45 -8.74 0.30
CA ALA A 223 -6.91 -8.79 -1.06
C ALA A 223 -5.37 -8.77 -1.07
N VAL A 224 -4.75 -7.92 -0.24
CA VAL A 224 -3.28 -7.86 -0.09
C VAL A 224 -2.74 -9.19 0.43
N ALA A 225 -3.33 -9.76 1.47
CA ALA A 225 -2.88 -11.03 2.04
C ALA A 225 -3.00 -12.18 1.03
N TRP A 226 -4.11 -12.24 0.28
CA TRP A 226 -4.30 -13.23 -0.76
C TRP A 226 -3.24 -13.11 -1.88
N LEU A 227 -3.02 -11.92 -2.42
CA LEU A 227 -2.00 -11.69 -3.45
C LEU A 227 -0.59 -11.99 -2.95
N ALA A 228 -0.29 -11.66 -1.69
CA ALA A 228 1.02 -11.90 -1.10
C ALA A 228 1.30 -13.38 -0.85
N LEU A 229 0.32 -14.15 -0.33
CA LEU A 229 0.56 -15.46 0.26
C LEU A 229 -0.10 -16.63 -0.52
N ASP A 230 -1.27 -16.41 -1.14
CA ASP A 230 -2.12 -17.51 -1.62
C ASP A 230 -2.33 -17.54 -3.15
N ALA A 231 -1.74 -16.61 -3.88
CA ALA A 231 -1.93 -16.46 -5.33
C ALA A 231 -0.65 -16.81 -6.12
N PRO A 232 -0.16 -18.08 -6.11
CA PRO A 232 1.14 -18.44 -6.66
C PRO A 232 1.24 -18.30 -8.18
N TYR A 233 0.12 -18.29 -8.89
CA TYR A 233 0.06 -18.15 -10.36
C TYR A 233 -0.50 -16.80 -10.82
N VAL A 234 -0.42 -15.76 -9.92
CA VAL A 234 -0.87 -14.39 -10.23
C VAL A 234 0.30 -13.43 -10.12
N THR A 235 0.65 -12.78 -11.22
CA THR A 235 1.65 -11.71 -11.28
C THR A 235 1.29 -10.68 -12.34
N GLY A 236 1.67 -9.42 -12.16
CA GLY A 236 1.39 -8.30 -13.07
C GLY A 236 -0.06 -7.81 -13.06
N GLN A 237 -0.90 -8.28 -12.12
CA GLN A 237 -2.31 -7.91 -12.06
C GLN A 237 -2.53 -6.72 -11.13
N ILE A 238 -3.51 -5.87 -11.50
CA ILE A 238 -4.05 -4.81 -10.65
C ILE A 238 -5.49 -5.22 -10.31
N LEU A 239 -5.71 -5.62 -9.05
CA LEU A 239 -7.01 -6.04 -8.56
C LEU A 239 -7.76 -4.81 -8.01
N ALA A 240 -8.83 -4.41 -8.69
CA ALA A 240 -9.73 -3.40 -8.15
C ALA A 240 -10.52 -3.99 -6.97
N VAL A 241 -10.46 -3.32 -5.81
CA VAL A 241 -11.23 -3.64 -4.61
C VAL A 241 -12.05 -2.40 -4.26
N ASP A 242 -13.08 -2.17 -5.04
CA ASP A 242 -13.81 -0.90 -5.11
C ASP A 242 -15.34 -1.04 -5.08
N GLY A 243 -15.83 -2.26 -4.85
CA GLY A 243 -17.26 -2.57 -4.84
C GLY A 243 -17.94 -2.36 -6.19
N GLY A 244 -17.19 -2.36 -7.29
CA GLY A 244 -17.70 -2.11 -8.65
C GLY A 244 -17.84 -0.63 -9.00
N ARG A 245 -17.31 0.29 -8.19
CA ARG A 245 -17.37 1.74 -8.45
C ARG A 245 -16.74 2.13 -9.79
N SER A 246 -15.64 1.51 -10.17
CA SER A 246 -14.96 1.77 -11.44
C SER A 246 -15.77 1.34 -12.67
N LEU A 247 -16.83 0.54 -12.49
CA LEU A 247 -17.73 0.10 -13.57
C LEU A 247 -18.87 1.10 -13.83
N SER A 248 -19.14 2.02 -12.88
CA SER A 248 -20.21 3.00 -13.01
C SER A 248 -19.88 4.09 -14.01
N PHE A 249 -20.83 4.41 -14.88
CA PHE A 249 -20.79 5.52 -15.81
C PHE A 249 -21.87 6.55 -15.45
N PRO A 250 -21.62 7.86 -15.57
CA PRO A 250 -22.66 8.87 -15.44
C PRO A 250 -23.80 8.58 -16.45
N GLY A 251 -25.00 8.33 -15.96
CA GLY A 251 -26.20 8.09 -16.79
C GLY A 251 -26.51 6.62 -17.12
N GLY A 252 -25.82 5.66 -16.45
CA GLY A 252 -26.14 4.22 -16.49
C GLY A 252 -26.94 3.78 -15.27
#